data_986e05c30f9c77841b2a4f6be647777c
#
_entry.id   986e05c30f9c77841b2a4f6be647777c
#
_cell.length_a   1.000
_cell.length_b   1.000
_cell.length_c   1.000
_cell.angle_alpha   90.00
_cell.angle_beta   90.00
_cell.angle_gamma   90.00
#
_symmetry.space_group_name_H-M   'P 1'
#
loop_
_entity.id
_entity.type
_entity.pdbx_description
1 polymer ?
#
loop_
_entity_poly.entity_id
_entity_poly.type
_entity_poly.pdbx_seq_one_letter_code
_entity_poly.pdbx_strand_id
1 'polypeptide(L)'
;TLLRDLRENYPERELAVVFGATGGKGVDRRTTMGIAAGKYADRIVITEDDPGPEDVEDICAEIARNVQAQGNDNWQIVTDRVAAIETAVRETVRPAVVIVTGKGEEERMLRKNGPEPCERDGSILKRTLAAYDA
;
A
#
# COMPACT_ATOMS: atom_id res chain seq x y z
N THR A 1 11.84 10.23 6.00
CA THR A 1 10.52 9.72 5.63
C THR A 1 9.99 8.77 6.70
N LEU A 2 8.69 8.56 6.71
CA LEU A 2 8.06 7.63 7.63
C LEU A 2 8.63 6.20 7.49
N LEU A 3 8.80 5.73 6.27
CA LEU A 3 9.35 4.39 6.02
C LEU A 3 10.78 4.25 6.51
N ARG A 4 11.61 5.27 6.27
CA ARG A 4 12.98 5.27 6.77
C ARG A 4 13.00 5.24 8.30
N ASP A 5 12.17 6.07 8.93
CA ASP A 5 12.10 6.15 10.38
C ASP A 5 11.64 4.82 11.00
N LEU A 6 10.66 4.17 10.40
CA LEU A 6 10.20 2.85 10.84
C LEU A 6 11.29 1.80 10.65
N ARG A 7 12.03 1.85 9.54
CA ARG A 7 13.15 0.92 9.31
C ARG A 7 14.22 1.08 10.38
N GLU A 8 14.55 2.32 10.71
CA GLU A 8 15.57 2.62 11.73
C GLU A 8 15.12 2.22 13.13
N ASN A 9 13.84 2.45 13.48
CA ASN A 9 13.30 2.16 14.80
C ASN A 9 13.01 0.67 15.02
N TYR A 10 12.76 -0.08 13.96
CA TYR A 10 12.42 -1.50 14.03
C TYR A 10 13.28 -2.32 13.07
N PRO A 11 14.61 -2.33 13.26
CA PRO A 11 15.51 -2.96 12.29
C PRO A 11 15.36 -4.46 12.17
N GLU A 12 14.83 -5.12 13.19
CA GLU A 12 14.67 -6.58 13.25
C GLU A 12 13.28 -7.06 12.85
N ARG A 13 12.36 -6.13 12.56
CA ARG A 13 11.00 -6.49 12.15
C ARG A 13 10.86 -6.41 10.64
N GLU A 14 10.05 -7.29 10.06
CA GLU A 14 9.66 -7.12 8.67
C GLU A 14 8.83 -5.86 8.52
N LEU A 15 9.20 -5.00 7.59
CA LEU A 15 8.46 -3.78 7.29
C LEU A 15 7.65 -4.01 6.02
N ALA A 16 6.33 -4.06 6.15
CA ALA A 16 5.40 -4.21 5.03
C ALA A 16 4.62 -2.92 4.84
N VAL A 17 4.47 -2.49 3.59
CA VAL A 17 3.72 -1.29 3.26
C VAL A 17 2.66 -1.58 2.20
N VAL A 18 1.47 -1.04 2.43
CA VAL A 18 0.35 -1.08 1.47
C VAL A 18 0.04 0.36 1.09
N PHE A 19 0.12 0.66 -0.18
CA PHE A 19 -0.15 2.02 -0.65
C PHE A 19 -0.52 2.06 -2.13
N GLY A 20 -1.07 3.20 -2.53
CA GLY A 20 -1.34 3.53 -3.92
C GLY A 20 -1.10 5.00 -4.15
N ALA A 21 -1.49 5.49 -5.31
CA ALA A 21 -1.43 6.91 -5.64
C ALA A 21 -2.71 7.32 -6.36
N THR A 22 -3.11 8.57 -6.15
CA THR A 22 -4.32 9.09 -6.76
C THR A 22 -4.14 9.32 -8.26
N GLY A 23 -5.24 9.22 -9.00
CA GLY A 23 -5.25 9.55 -10.42
C GLY A 23 -5.14 11.04 -10.64
N GLY A 24 -4.56 11.43 -11.76
CA GLY A 24 -4.42 12.81 -12.19
C GLY A 24 -3.47 13.67 -11.39
N LYS A 25 -3.68 13.76 -10.08
CA LYS A 25 -2.91 14.66 -9.21
C LYS A 25 -1.77 13.96 -8.46
N GLY A 26 -1.71 12.66 -8.50
CA GLY A 26 -0.79 11.87 -7.67
C GLY A 26 0.50 11.46 -8.35
N VAL A 27 0.88 12.10 -9.45
CA VAL A 27 2.02 11.67 -10.26
C VAL A 27 3.33 11.69 -9.48
N ASP A 28 3.58 12.76 -8.73
CA ASP A 28 4.80 12.87 -7.91
C ASP A 28 4.86 11.80 -6.82
N ARG A 29 3.71 11.44 -6.27
CA ARG A 29 3.61 10.41 -5.23
C ARG A 29 3.98 9.03 -5.76
N ARG A 30 3.68 8.73 -7.02
CA ARG A 30 4.06 7.47 -7.66
C ARG A 30 5.56 7.28 -7.64
N THR A 31 6.30 8.34 -7.87
CA THR A 31 7.77 8.33 -7.83
C THR A 31 8.27 8.34 -6.39
N THR A 32 7.86 9.31 -5.59
CA THR A 32 8.36 9.51 -4.23
C THR A 32 8.10 8.31 -3.33
N MET A 33 6.86 7.83 -3.29
CA MET A 33 6.50 6.68 -2.45
C MET A 33 7.06 5.38 -3.00
N GLY A 34 7.11 5.23 -4.32
CA GLY A 34 7.72 4.06 -4.94
C GLY A 34 9.19 3.92 -4.59
N ILE A 35 9.92 5.02 -4.66
CA ILE A 35 11.34 5.04 -4.29
C ILE A 35 11.52 4.72 -2.80
N ALA A 36 10.76 5.37 -1.92
CA ALA A 36 10.86 5.16 -0.49
C ALA A 36 10.53 3.71 -0.10
N ALA A 37 9.46 3.17 -0.66
CA ALA A 37 9.08 1.78 -0.42
C ALA A 37 10.17 0.82 -0.91
N GLY A 38 10.70 1.06 -2.10
CA GLY A 38 11.76 0.23 -2.66
C GLY A 38 13.02 0.22 -1.81
N LYS A 39 13.36 1.36 -1.21
CA LYS A 39 14.56 1.47 -0.37
C LYS A 39 14.42 0.84 1.00
N TYR A 40 13.24 0.97 1.62
CA TYR A 40 13.11 0.71 3.06
C TYR A 40 12.19 -0.44 3.43
N ALA A 41 11.27 -0.83 2.57
CA ALA A 41 10.31 -1.88 2.89
C ALA A 41 10.79 -3.26 2.47
N ASP A 42 10.47 -4.25 3.29
CA ASP A 42 10.77 -5.64 2.98
C ASP A 42 9.69 -6.28 2.12
N ARG A 43 8.46 -5.80 2.27
CA ARG A 43 7.29 -6.31 1.54
C ARG A 43 6.42 -5.16 1.11
N ILE A 44 6.01 -5.15 -0.15
CA ILE A 44 5.27 -4.04 -0.74
C ILE A 44 4.04 -4.57 -1.45
N VAL A 45 2.87 -4.03 -1.11
CA VAL A 45 1.62 -4.30 -1.83
C VAL A 45 1.10 -2.99 -2.39
N ILE A 46 1.02 -2.92 -3.70
CA ILE A 46 0.59 -1.72 -4.43
C ILE A 46 -0.87 -1.89 -4.80
N THR A 47 -1.69 -0.90 -4.48
CA THR A 47 -3.14 -1.00 -4.65
C THR A 47 -3.75 0.33 -5.08
N GLU A 48 -5.08 0.37 -5.15
CA GLU A 48 -5.83 1.57 -5.50
C GLU A 48 -5.84 2.61 -4.37
N ASP A 49 -5.82 3.88 -4.76
CA ASP A 49 -6.04 5.01 -3.87
C ASP A 49 -6.65 6.14 -4.71
N ASP A 50 -7.96 6.21 -4.77
CA ASP A 50 -8.69 7.20 -5.57
C ASP A 50 -8.15 7.32 -7.00
N PRO A 51 -8.13 6.23 -7.80
CA PRO A 51 -7.63 6.32 -9.18
C PRO A 51 -8.45 7.26 -10.06
N GLY A 52 -9.71 7.51 -9.73
CA GLY A 52 -10.59 8.33 -10.54
C GLY A 52 -10.80 7.72 -11.92
N PRO A 53 -10.76 8.56 -12.99
CA PRO A 53 -10.92 8.05 -14.36
C PRO A 53 -9.68 7.35 -14.91
N GLU A 54 -8.55 7.45 -14.23
CA GLU A 54 -7.32 6.82 -14.68
C GLU A 54 -7.34 5.32 -14.36
N ASP A 55 -6.70 4.52 -15.21
CA ASP A 55 -6.64 3.07 -15.02
C ASP A 55 -5.77 2.73 -13.81
N VAL A 56 -6.34 2.02 -12.84
CA VAL A 56 -5.63 1.65 -11.62
C VAL A 56 -4.40 0.77 -11.90
N GLU A 57 -4.48 -0.08 -12.91
CA GLU A 57 -3.36 -0.94 -13.27
C GLU A 57 -2.18 -0.15 -13.81
N ASP A 58 -2.44 0.91 -14.57
CA ASP A 58 -1.39 1.80 -15.07
C ASP A 58 -0.71 2.56 -13.93
N ILE A 59 -1.48 3.06 -12.97
CA ILE A 59 -0.95 3.73 -11.80
C ILE A 59 -0.06 2.78 -11.00
N CYS A 60 -0.55 1.57 -10.74
CA CYS A 60 0.20 0.58 -9.97
C CYS A 60 1.48 0.15 -10.69
N ALA A 61 1.42 -0.02 -12.01
CA ALA A 61 2.60 -0.38 -12.80
C ALA A 61 3.68 0.71 -12.74
N GLU A 62 3.28 1.97 -12.75
CA GLU A 62 4.23 3.09 -12.63
C GLU A 62 4.89 3.11 -11.26
N ILE A 63 4.13 2.88 -10.19
CA ILE A 63 4.68 2.75 -8.85
C ILE A 63 5.67 1.59 -8.80
N ALA A 64 5.30 0.44 -9.35
CA ALA A 64 6.12 -0.76 -9.36
C ALA A 64 7.46 -0.54 -10.06
N ARG A 65 7.47 0.22 -11.16
CA ARG A 65 8.72 0.56 -11.85
C ARG A 65 9.68 1.35 -10.95
N ASN A 66 9.16 2.25 -10.13
CA ASN A 66 9.98 3.03 -9.20
C ASN A 66 10.51 2.16 -8.05
N VAL A 67 9.72 1.20 -7.59
CA VAL A 67 10.15 0.22 -6.59
C VAL A 67 11.27 -0.66 -7.15
N GLN A 68 11.05 -1.21 -8.33
CA GLN A 68 11.98 -2.10 -9.01
C GLN A 68 13.32 -1.41 -9.28
N ALA A 69 13.27 -0.13 -9.61
CA ALA A 69 14.48 0.67 -9.87
C ALA A 69 15.40 0.78 -8.65
N GLN A 70 14.89 0.53 -7.44
CA GLN A 70 15.68 0.49 -6.21
C GLN A 70 16.29 -0.90 -5.95
N GLY A 71 16.09 -1.85 -6.84
CA GLY A 71 16.59 -3.21 -6.68
C GLY A 71 15.72 -4.08 -5.78
N ASN A 72 14.49 -3.67 -5.50
CA ASN A 72 13.57 -4.41 -4.64
C ASN A 72 12.57 -5.18 -5.49
N ASP A 73 12.64 -6.51 -5.44
CA ASP A 73 11.75 -7.41 -6.17
C ASP A 73 10.57 -7.88 -5.32
N ASN A 74 10.50 -7.50 -4.06
CA ASN A 74 9.50 -8.03 -3.14
C ASN A 74 8.24 -7.16 -3.11
N TRP A 75 7.62 -7.03 -4.27
CA TRP A 75 6.40 -6.25 -4.45
C TRP A 75 5.37 -7.04 -5.25
N GLN A 76 4.12 -6.70 -5.05
CA GLN A 76 3.02 -7.23 -5.83
C GLN A 76 1.94 -6.16 -5.99
N ILE A 77 1.14 -6.31 -7.03
CA ILE A 77 0.00 -5.43 -7.31
C ILE A 77 -1.28 -6.20 -6.99
N VAL A 78 -2.07 -5.66 -6.07
CA VAL A 78 -3.40 -6.19 -5.73
C VAL A 78 -4.35 -5.00 -5.81
N THR A 79 -5.06 -4.87 -6.90
CA THR A 79 -5.83 -3.66 -7.21
C THR A 79 -6.99 -3.40 -6.26
N ASP A 80 -7.62 -4.43 -5.73
CA ASP A 80 -8.65 -4.28 -4.71
C ASP A 80 -8.00 -3.98 -3.36
N ARG A 81 -8.30 -2.81 -2.79
CA ARG A 81 -7.64 -2.34 -1.57
C ARG A 81 -7.89 -3.24 -0.37
N VAL A 82 -9.10 -3.77 -0.22
CA VAL A 82 -9.41 -4.72 0.86
C VAL A 82 -8.54 -5.95 0.75
N ALA A 83 -8.49 -6.55 -0.44
CA ALA A 83 -7.65 -7.73 -0.69
C ALA A 83 -6.17 -7.43 -0.49
N ALA A 84 -5.73 -6.22 -0.86
CA ALA A 84 -4.33 -5.81 -0.70
C ALA A 84 -3.92 -5.77 0.78
N ILE A 85 -4.76 -5.18 1.62
CA ILE A 85 -4.48 -5.11 3.06
C ILE A 85 -4.50 -6.50 3.68
N GLU A 86 -5.49 -7.32 3.32
CA GLU A 86 -5.57 -8.71 3.79
C GLU A 86 -4.34 -9.50 3.38
N THR A 87 -3.89 -9.35 2.15
CA THR A 87 -2.69 -10.02 1.63
C THR A 87 -1.45 -9.62 2.44
N ALA A 88 -1.26 -8.34 2.69
CA ALA A 88 -0.11 -7.85 3.44
C ALA A 88 -0.07 -8.45 4.85
N VAL A 89 -1.21 -8.45 5.54
CA VAL A 89 -1.28 -8.99 6.91
C VAL A 89 -1.00 -10.48 6.93
N ARG A 90 -1.55 -11.24 5.98
CA ARG A 90 -1.38 -12.70 5.94
C ARG A 90 0.03 -13.13 5.56
N GLU A 91 0.68 -12.38 4.66
CA GLU A 91 1.97 -12.78 4.12
C GLU A 91 3.16 -12.29 4.92
N THR A 92 2.96 -11.32 5.83
CA THR A 92 4.06 -10.83 6.66
C THR A 92 4.61 -11.90 7.56
N VAL A 93 5.92 -11.91 7.71
CA VAL A 93 6.64 -12.78 8.64
C VAL A 93 6.82 -12.02 9.95
N ARG A 94 6.22 -12.52 11.00
CA ARG A 94 6.30 -11.86 12.32
C ARG A 94 7.63 -12.14 12.99
N PRO A 95 8.15 -11.15 13.77
CA PRO A 95 7.53 -9.86 14.10
C PRO A 95 7.60 -8.89 12.92
N ALA A 96 6.52 -8.14 12.71
CA ALA A 96 6.39 -7.26 11.56
C ALA A 96 5.74 -5.93 11.93
N VAL A 97 6.02 -4.92 11.13
CA VAL A 97 5.30 -3.65 11.13
C VAL A 97 4.58 -3.55 9.80
N VAL A 98 3.25 -3.47 9.82
CA VAL A 98 2.45 -3.29 8.61
C VAL A 98 1.89 -1.88 8.61
N ILE A 99 2.23 -1.12 7.60
CA ILE A 99 1.73 0.24 7.45
C ILE A 99 0.86 0.36 6.19
N VAL A 100 -0.30 0.96 6.35
CA VAL A 100 -1.23 1.24 5.25
C VAL A 100 -1.37 2.76 5.16
N THR A 101 -1.07 3.32 4.01
CA THR A 101 -1.13 4.76 3.82
C THR A 101 -2.12 5.15 2.73
N GLY A 102 -2.68 6.35 2.85
CA GLY A 102 -3.53 6.96 1.85
C GLY A 102 -4.94 7.25 2.34
N LYS A 103 -5.78 6.23 2.45
CA LYS A 103 -7.21 6.42 2.73
C LYS A 103 -7.53 6.71 4.20
N GLY A 104 -6.81 6.08 5.13
CA GLY A 104 -7.06 6.28 6.56
C GLY A 104 -8.50 6.03 6.96
N GLU A 105 -9.18 7.07 7.46
CA GLU A 105 -10.56 7.01 7.90
C GLU A 105 -11.60 7.25 6.79
N GLU A 106 -11.16 7.43 5.56
CA GLU A 106 -12.08 7.69 4.44
C GLU A 106 -12.92 6.46 4.13
N GLU A 107 -14.21 6.70 3.88
CA GLU A 107 -15.20 5.66 3.58
C GLU A 107 -15.63 5.66 2.11
N ARG A 108 -14.93 6.40 1.26
CA ARG A 108 -15.22 6.48 -0.17
C ARG A 108 -13.96 6.35 -1.00
N MET A 109 -14.10 5.65 -2.10
CA MET A 109 -13.04 5.46 -3.08
C MET A 109 -13.48 6.13 -4.38
N LEU A 110 -12.67 7.05 -4.90
CA LEU A 110 -12.94 7.68 -6.19
C LEU A 110 -12.47 6.74 -7.31
N ARG A 111 -13.44 6.16 -8.02
CA ARG A 111 -13.20 5.24 -9.14
C ARG A 111 -13.72 5.84 -10.44
N LYS A 112 -13.65 5.07 -11.54
CA LYS A 112 -13.98 5.55 -12.89
C LYS A 112 -15.36 6.21 -12.97
N ASN A 113 -16.35 5.67 -12.29
CA ASN A 113 -17.73 6.15 -12.36
C ASN A 113 -18.09 7.11 -11.21
N GLY A 114 -17.11 7.59 -10.48
CA GLY A 114 -17.28 8.51 -9.37
C GLY A 114 -17.02 7.87 -8.02
N PRO A 115 -17.40 8.57 -6.92
CA PRO A 115 -17.18 8.03 -5.58
C PRO A 115 -18.01 6.78 -5.31
N GLU A 116 -17.38 5.78 -4.72
CA GLU A 116 -18.03 4.52 -4.31
C GLU A 116 -17.73 4.27 -2.83
N PRO A 117 -18.65 3.65 -2.10
CA PRO A 117 -18.40 3.30 -0.70
C PRO A 117 -17.21 2.36 -0.58
N CYS A 118 -16.40 2.54 0.45
CA CYS A 118 -15.32 1.61 0.76
C CYS A 118 -15.16 1.49 2.27
N GLU A 119 -14.61 0.36 2.70
CA GLU A 119 -14.29 0.15 4.10
C GLU A 119 -13.05 0.96 4.48
N ARG A 120 -13.00 1.48 5.71
CA ARG A 120 -11.82 2.22 6.21
C ARG A 120 -10.63 1.27 6.36
N ASP A 121 -9.43 1.78 6.10
CA ASP A 121 -8.19 1.00 6.25
C ASP A 121 -8.07 0.40 7.65
N GLY A 122 -8.33 1.19 8.68
CA GLY A 122 -8.26 0.71 10.06
C GLY A 122 -9.23 -0.41 10.38
N SER A 123 -10.43 -0.36 9.81
CA SER A 123 -11.43 -1.42 9.96
C SER A 123 -10.97 -2.72 9.31
N ILE A 124 -10.43 -2.63 8.09
CA ILE A 124 -9.90 -3.78 7.37
C ILE A 124 -8.75 -4.42 8.14
N LEU A 125 -7.82 -3.61 8.62
CA LEU A 125 -6.68 -4.07 9.41
C LEU A 125 -7.14 -4.80 10.67
N LYS A 126 -8.07 -4.19 11.41
CA LYS A 126 -8.56 -4.74 12.67
C LYS A 126 -9.20 -6.10 12.50
N ARG A 127 -10.12 -6.25 11.52
CA ARG A 127 -10.77 -7.54 11.30
C ARG A 127 -9.84 -8.59 10.72
N THR A 128 -8.88 -8.18 9.89
CA THR A 128 -7.91 -9.11 9.29
C THR A 128 -6.96 -9.64 10.36
N LEU A 129 -6.48 -8.77 11.26
CA LEU A 129 -5.62 -9.17 12.36
C LEU A 129 -6.36 -10.10 13.31
N ALA A 130 -7.62 -9.83 13.62
CA ALA A 130 -8.44 -10.70 14.46
C ALA A 130 -8.58 -12.10 13.86
N ALA A 131 -8.80 -12.19 12.55
CA ALA A 131 -8.90 -13.46 11.84
C ALA A 131 -7.56 -14.19 11.80
N TYR A 132 -6.46 -13.45 11.64
CA TYR A 132 -5.12 -14.03 11.59
C TYR A 132 -4.69 -14.59 12.95
N ASP A 133 -5.06 -13.92 14.04
CA ASP A 133 -4.68 -14.29 15.39
C ASP A 133 -5.64 -15.32 16.03
N ALA A 134 -6.72 -15.65 15.35
CA ALA A 134 -7.74 -16.57 15.86
C ALA A 134 -7.26 -18.04 15.90
#